data_32e59bb7d468c1eaca8937d919109ead
#
_entry.id   32e59bb7d468c1eaca8937d919109ead
#
_cell.length_a   1.000
_cell.length_b   1.000
_cell.length_c   1.000
_cell.angle_alpha   90.00
_cell.angle_beta   90.00
_cell.angle_gamma   90.00
#
_symmetry.space_group_name_H-M   'P 1'
#
loop_
_entity.id
_entity.type
_entity.pdbx_description
1 polymer ?
#
loop_
_entity_poly.entity_id
_entity_poly.type
_entity_poly.pdbx_seq_one_letter_code
_entity_poly.pdbx_strand_id
1 'polypeptide(L)'
;MMTKTNSILLPGTLFDDKGGWISDPQFMEVMKSSEMLAHGLGTPVADAVTSFEVAADGVYNLWVRTKNWTAPWSDKPTPGVFMVGVDGSEVETVFGTGSEHWHWQYGGKVELKSGAHTLKVRDLTGFDGRFDSILLTQDDQEPGDIDELRRSLLDLPTVPVDKGHFDFVVVGGGVAGMCAAIAAARLGSKVAIIQDRKVFGGNNSSEVRVGLGGRLNIGEYKSLGYLLNEFGPARKGNARTADVYEDEKKAGAIAAESNITSFTGYRVTDVIMDGEDTLAGVIATNVDTYEEIRVMGDIFTDCTGDAGLGVLAGAEWVMGREPKSEYNEPSAPEVHDEVTLGASIQWYSELREEPVQFPDIDWGLQINDETVQNTRRGQWYWEVGMRNDMIQEAERIRDYGMYVAYSNWSYLKNHSEYKDEYANEEFAWLSYCAGKRESRRLKGEFVLTENDLRDFVIYPDGCVSTSWYIDDHEPDPENAKRFKEPWLSCGKLTPLDFYPIPFRCLYNKDIINMFMAGRNISVSHLALGTVRVMRTCAMEGEVVGMAANLCRELGCRPRDIYKDHFDKLQELMKKGVGDPTMPYLQTYTLIDTTAVRHEDC
;
A
#
# COMPACT_ATOMS: atom_id res chain seq x y z
N MET A 1 15.70 -28.21 15.96
CA MET A 1 15.44 -27.04 16.81
C MET A 1 16.79 -26.38 17.11
N MET A 2 17.02 -25.20 16.59
CA MET A 2 18.20 -24.39 16.96
C MET A 2 18.09 -24.04 18.45
N THR A 3 19.18 -24.19 19.18
CA THR A 3 19.18 -23.85 20.60
C THR A 3 19.43 -22.35 20.77
N LYS A 4 18.63 -21.66 21.59
CA LYS A 4 18.75 -20.21 21.90
C LYS A 4 20.17 -19.74 22.24
N THR A 5 21.03 -20.63 22.73
CA THR A 5 22.38 -20.32 23.20
C THR A 5 23.43 -20.14 22.10
N ASN A 6 23.17 -20.61 20.87
CA ASN A 6 24.18 -20.67 19.81
C ASN A 6 23.75 -19.95 18.52
N SER A 7 22.67 -19.18 18.56
CA SER A 7 22.16 -18.45 17.40
C SER A 7 21.71 -17.04 17.77
N ILE A 8 22.04 -16.05 16.95
CA ILE A 8 21.74 -14.64 17.12
C ILE A 8 21.05 -14.16 15.85
N LEU A 9 19.78 -13.81 15.95
CA LEU A 9 19.01 -13.22 14.85
C LEU A 9 19.00 -11.70 14.98
N LEU A 10 19.38 -11.02 13.90
CA LEU A 10 19.45 -9.58 13.79
C LEU A 10 18.51 -9.10 12.67
N PRO A 11 17.23 -8.85 12.97
CA PRO A 11 16.32 -8.24 11.99
C PRO A 11 16.79 -6.83 11.63
N GLY A 12 16.82 -6.50 10.33
CA GLY A 12 17.30 -5.20 9.87
C GLY A 12 16.48 -4.03 10.42
N THR A 13 15.19 -4.24 10.66
CA THR A 13 14.30 -3.23 11.24
C THR A 13 14.64 -2.85 12.69
N LEU A 14 15.40 -3.70 13.40
CA LEU A 14 15.84 -3.48 14.78
C LEU A 14 17.28 -2.93 14.87
N PHE A 15 17.93 -2.61 13.76
CA PHE A 15 19.27 -2.03 13.79
C PHE A 15 19.29 -0.69 14.53
N ASP A 16 20.34 -0.45 15.32
CA ASP A 16 20.53 0.77 16.11
C ASP A 16 20.57 2.04 15.22
N ASP A 17 21.25 1.93 14.08
CA ASP A 17 21.30 2.94 13.03
C ASP A 17 21.01 2.27 11.69
N LYS A 18 19.92 2.67 11.05
CA LYS A 18 19.53 2.17 9.72
C LYS A 18 20.29 2.85 8.58
N GLY A 19 21.11 3.88 8.86
CA GLY A 19 21.80 4.66 7.84
C GLY A 19 20.82 5.23 6.82
N GLY A 20 21.07 4.94 5.54
CA GLY A 20 20.19 5.31 4.44
C GLY A 20 19.20 4.21 3.99
N TRP A 21 19.11 3.08 4.72
CA TRP A 21 18.20 2.00 4.41
C TRP A 21 16.78 2.28 4.90
N ILE A 22 15.80 1.98 4.07
CA ILE A 22 14.37 2.18 4.36
C ILE A 22 13.78 0.88 4.89
N SER A 23 13.01 0.94 5.99
CA SER A 23 12.18 -0.17 6.46
C SER A 23 10.88 -0.19 5.66
N ASP A 24 10.64 -1.26 4.90
CA ASP A 24 9.46 -1.43 4.05
C ASP A 24 8.56 -2.59 4.53
N PRO A 25 7.36 -2.31 5.08
CA PRO A 25 6.43 -3.32 5.56
C PRO A 25 5.38 -3.76 4.54
N GLN A 26 5.44 -3.31 3.28
CA GLN A 26 4.35 -3.48 2.33
C GLN A 26 3.97 -4.95 2.09
N PHE A 27 4.95 -5.85 2.15
CA PHE A 27 4.78 -7.25 1.75
C PHE A 27 4.68 -8.22 2.93
N MET A 28 4.46 -7.73 4.14
CA MET A 28 4.36 -8.56 5.36
C MET A 28 3.26 -9.64 5.29
N GLU A 29 2.22 -9.46 4.47
CA GLU A 29 1.21 -10.50 4.28
C GLU A 29 1.81 -11.79 3.70
N VAL A 30 2.76 -11.66 2.78
CA VAL A 30 3.43 -12.76 2.09
C VAL A 30 4.75 -13.12 2.77
N MET A 31 5.60 -12.14 3.05
CA MET A 31 6.95 -12.33 3.59
C MET A 31 6.99 -12.66 5.08
N LYS A 32 5.94 -12.33 5.82
CA LYS A 32 5.87 -12.37 7.31
C LYS A 32 6.85 -11.43 8.02
N SER A 33 7.51 -10.54 7.28
CA SER A 33 8.47 -9.55 7.80
C SER A 33 8.49 -8.28 6.96
N SER A 34 9.03 -7.21 7.54
CA SER A 34 9.46 -6.03 6.79
C SER A 34 10.85 -6.27 6.20
N GLU A 35 11.16 -5.61 5.10
CA GLU A 35 12.50 -5.60 4.50
C GLU A 35 13.23 -4.29 4.74
N MET A 36 14.55 -4.32 4.69
CA MET A 36 15.42 -3.15 4.59
C MET A 36 15.82 -2.95 3.13
N LEU A 37 15.58 -1.76 2.59
CA LEU A 37 15.76 -1.42 1.18
C LEU A 37 16.78 -0.30 1.00
N ALA A 38 17.84 -0.53 0.22
CA ALA A 38 18.84 0.47 -0.15
C ALA A 38 18.37 1.28 -1.37
N HIS A 39 17.45 2.22 -1.15
CA HIS A 39 16.79 3.00 -2.20
C HIS A 39 17.54 4.29 -2.54
N GLY A 40 18.74 4.14 -3.09
CA GLY A 40 19.68 5.24 -3.35
C GLY A 40 19.66 5.80 -4.78
N LEU A 41 18.76 5.34 -5.65
CA LEU A 41 18.58 5.81 -7.04
C LEU A 41 19.89 5.78 -7.86
N GLY A 42 20.67 4.73 -7.67
CA GLY A 42 21.97 4.56 -8.34
C GLY A 42 23.17 5.16 -7.59
N THR A 43 22.96 5.65 -6.37
CA THR A 43 24.02 6.11 -5.48
C THR A 43 23.95 5.30 -4.18
N PRO A 44 25.06 4.66 -3.73
CA PRO A 44 25.06 3.90 -2.50
C PRO A 44 24.54 4.71 -1.30
N VAL A 45 23.66 4.10 -0.51
CA VAL A 45 23.14 4.72 0.70
C VAL A 45 24.11 4.58 1.87
N ALA A 46 23.92 5.35 2.95
CA ALA A 46 24.72 5.24 4.16
C ALA A 46 24.56 3.87 4.82
N ASP A 47 25.63 3.36 5.42
CA ASP A 47 25.71 2.05 6.05
C ASP A 47 24.68 1.91 7.18
N ALA A 48 24.03 0.73 7.27
CA ALA A 48 23.26 0.36 8.45
C ALA A 48 24.16 -0.37 9.46
N VAL A 49 23.99 -0.04 10.75
CA VAL A 49 24.88 -0.54 11.82
C VAL A 49 24.05 -0.98 13.02
N THR A 50 24.46 -2.08 13.66
CA THR A 50 23.88 -2.52 14.93
C THR A 50 24.93 -3.18 15.82
N SER A 51 24.70 -3.11 17.13
CA SER A 51 25.47 -3.83 18.14
C SER A 51 24.75 -5.12 18.52
N PHE A 52 25.52 -6.15 18.89
CA PHE A 52 24.96 -7.41 19.38
C PHE A 52 25.89 -8.09 20.40
N GLU A 53 25.31 -8.94 21.23
CA GLU A 53 26.05 -9.68 22.27
C GLU A 53 26.22 -11.15 21.86
N VAL A 54 27.42 -11.67 22.05
CA VAL A 54 27.80 -13.06 21.84
C VAL A 54 28.00 -13.74 23.21
N ALA A 55 27.22 -14.79 23.47
CA ALA A 55 27.25 -15.49 24.78
C ALA A 55 28.49 -16.35 24.98
N ALA A 56 29.06 -16.92 23.92
CA ALA A 56 30.19 -17.85 23.99
C ALA A 56 31.14 -17.70 22.79
N ASP A 57 32.44 -17.86 23.05
CA ASP A 57 33.46 -17.95 22.00
C ASP A 57 33.11 -19.04 20.98
N GLY A 58 33.33 -18.77 19.70
CA GLY A 58 33.10 -19.79 18.69
C GLY A 58 33.23 -19.31 17.26
N VAL A 59 33.04 -20.26 16.34
CA VAL A 59 32.92 -19.99 14.92
C VAL A 59 31.43 -20.01 14.57
N TYR A 60 30.98 -18.93 14.01
CA TYR A 60 29.57 -18.73 13.63
C TYR A 60 29.44 -18.71 12.11
N ASN A 61 28.45 -19.40 11.59
CA ASN A 61 28.01 -19.29 10.20
C ASN A 61 27.15 -18.01 10.08
N LEU A 62 27.53 -17.15 9.14
CA LEU A 62 26.78 -15.93 8.82
C LEU A 62 25.83 -16.22 7.66
N TRP A 63 24.56 -15.92 7.85
CA TRP A 63 23.51 -16.04 6.84
C TRP A 63 22.75 -14.72 6.72
N VAL A 64 22.42 -14.33 5.49
CA VAL A 64 21.60 -13.14 5.21
C VAL A 64 20.37 -13.56 4.43
N ARG A 65 19.18 -13.22 4.93
CA ARG A 65 17.94 -13.41 4.19
C ARG A 65 17.77 -12.27 3.20
N THR A 66 17.88 -12.59 1.91
CA THR A 66 17.92 -11.62 0.80
C THR A 66 17.38 -12.22 -0.49
N LYS A 67 17.36 -11.45 -1.58
CA LYS A 67 16.96 -11.89 -2.93
C LYS A 67 17.66 -11.09 -4.02
N ASN A 68 17.71 -11.64 -5.23
CA ASN A 68 18.03 -10.90 -6.45
C ASN A 68 16.75 -10.36 -7.07
N TRP A 69 16.46 -9.08 -6.86
CA TRP A 69 15.19 -8.48 -7.27
C TRP A 69 15.04 -8.33 -8.79
N THR A 70 16.15 -8.30 -9.57
CA THR A 70 16.10 -8.19 -11.03
C THR A 70 16.08 -9.53 -11.76
N ALA A 71 16.26 -10.65 -11.07
CA ALA A 71 16.33 -11.98 -11.66
C ALA A 71 15.12 -12.39 -12.53
N PRO A 72 13.87 -11.90 -12.28
CA PRO A 72 12.75 -12.22 -13.17
C PRO A 72 12.92 -11.69 -14.60
N TRP A 73 13.73 -10.64 -14.81
CA TRP A 73 13.82 -9.90 -16.08
C TRP A 73 15.22 -9.82 -16.67
N SER A 74 16.26 -10.09 -15.89
CA SER A 74 17.65 -9.93 -16.31
C SER A 74 18.51 -11.12 -15.94
N ASP A 75 19.33 -11.57 -16.88
CA ASP A 75 20.41 -12.56 -16.69
C ASP A 75 21.77 -11.90 -16.35
N LYS A 76 21.80 -10.57 -16.27
CA LYS A 76 22.97 -9.80 -15.90
C LYS A 76 23.23 -9.86 -14.39
N PRO A 77 24.46 -9.52 -13.97
CA PRO A 77 24.72 -9.33 -12.54
C PRO A 77 23.70 -8.38 -11.90
N THR A 78 23.16 -8.80 -10.75
CA THR A 78 22.15 -8.00 -10.05
C THR A 78 22.71 -6.64 -9.63
N PRO A 79 21.93 -5.55 -9.79
CA PRO A 79 22.35 -4.25 -9.29
C PRO A 79 22.22 -4.10 -7.77
N GLY A 80 21.31 -4.84 -7.13
CA GLY A 80 20.97 -4.70 -5.72
C GLY A 80 21.96 -5.42 -4.79
N VAL A 81 23.27 -5.14 -4.92
CA VAL A 81 24.33 -5.83 -4.17
C VAL A 81 24.81 -5.03 -2.98
N PHE A 82 25.16 -5.76 -1.90
CA PHE A 82 25.67 -5.18 -0.66
C PHE A 82 26.63 -6.13 0.06
N MET A 83 27.36 -5.64 1.04
CA MET A 83 28.30 -6.41 1.88
C MET A 83 27.93 -6.33 3.36
N VAL A 84 28.33 -7.34 4.10
CA VAL A 84 28.20 -7.40 5.56
C VAL A 84 29.58 -7.46 6.19
N GLY A 85 29.79 -6.66 7.23
CA GLY A 85 31.01 -6.65 8.02
C GLY A 85 30.73 -6.86 9.51
N VAL A 86 31.66 -7.52 10.19
CA VAL A 86 31.63 -7.71 11.65
C VAL A 86 32.94 -7.16 12.22
N ASP A 87 32.84 -6.30 13.25
CA ASP A 87 34.00 -5.66 13.92
C ASP A 87 34.95 -4.96 12.95
N GLY A 88 34.41 -4.34 11.91
CA GLY A 88 35.19 -3.63 10.89
C GLY A 88 35.81 -4.52 9.81
N SER A 89 35.61 -5.83 9.84
CA SER A 89 36.05 -6.77 8.81
C SER A 89 34.88 -7.24 7.97
N GLU A 90 34.89 -6.98 6.66
CA GLU A 90 33.86 -7.45 5.74
C GLU A 90 34.06 -8.93 5.40
N VAL A 91 32.95 -9.69 5.28
CA VAL A 91 33.01 -11.04 4.72
C VAL A 91 33.22 -10.95 3.20
N GLU A 92 33.81 -12.01 2.60
CA GLU A 92 34.11 -12.01 1.16
C GLU A 92 32.85 -12.09 0.27
N THR A 93 31.73 -12.56 0.83
CA THR A 93 30.47 -12.78 0.09
C THR A 93 29.78 -11.45 -0.21
N VAL A 94 29.41 -11.28 -1.47
CA VAL A 94 28.52 -10.23 -1.91
C VAL A 94 27.08 -10.75 -1.87
N PHE A 95 26.21 -10.04 -1.17
CA PHE A 95 24.81 -10.40 -0.97
C PHE A 95 23.89 -9.71 -1.96
N GLY A 96 22.60 -10.10 -1.96
CA GLY A 96 21.58 -9.63 -2.91
C GLY A 96 21.62 -10.40 -4.23
N THR A 97 22.30 -11.55 -4.28
CA THR A 97 22.47 -12.38 -5.46
C THR A 97 21.65 -13.67 -5.38
N GLY A 98 21.71 -14.51 -6.40
CA GLY A 98 21.06 -15.82 -6.39
C GLY A 98 19.61 -15.78 -6.88
N SER A 99 18.66 -16.20 -6.04
CA SER A 99 17.27 -16.41 -6.41
C SER A 99 16.46 -15.11 -6.51
N GLU A 100 15.43 -15.10 -7.37
CA GLU A 100 14.35 -14.09 -7.38
C GLU A 100 13.45 -14.16 -6.15
N HIS A 101 13.48 -15.29 -5.43
CA HIS A 101 12.72 -15.48 -4.20
C HIS A 101 13.58 -15.20 -2.97
N TRP A 102 12.97 -14.79 -1.88
CA TRP A 102 13.61 -14.64 -0.59
C TRP A 102 14.23 -15.96 -0.13
N HIS A 103 15.53 -15.93 0.16
CA HIS A 103 16.30 -17.11 0.58
C HIS A 103 17.42 -16.71 1.54
N TRP A 104 17.95 -17.68 2.25
CA TRP A 104 19.12 -17.49 3.08
C TRP A 104 20.39 -17.64 2.23
N GLN A 105 21.13 -16.55 2.05
CA GLN A 105 22.42 -16.55 1.36
C GLN A 105 23.55 -16.71 2.37
N TYR A 106 24.38 -17.72 2.20
CA TYR A 106 25.51 -18.02 3.08
C TYR A 106 26.65 -17.01 2.90
N GLY A 107 27.09 -16.41 4.01
CA GLY A 107 28.14 -15.38 4.02
C GLY A 107 29.53 -15.88 4.44
N GLY A 108 29.65 -17.14 4.88
CA GLY A 108 30.91 -17.69 5.39
C GLY A 108 30.93 -17.82 6.91
N LYS A 109 32.11 -18.09 7.43
CA LYS A 109 32.37 -18.30 8.88
C LYS A 109 33.02 -17.06 9.48
N VAL A 110 32.55 -16.66 10.67
CA VAL A 110 33.09 -15.55 11.45
C VAL A 110 33.51 -16.10 12.82
N GLU A 111 34.71 -15.83 13.25
CA GLU A 111 35.19 -16.19 14.60
C GLU A 111 34.84 -15.05 15.56
N LEU A 112 34.01 -15.33 16.58
CA LEU A 112 33.55 -14.36 17.55
C LEU A 112 33.95 -14.77 18.96
N LYS A 113 34.30 -13.78 19.78
CA LYS A 113 34.52 -13.95 21.22
C LYS A 113 33.23 -13.64 21.99
N SER A 114 33.12 -14.10 23.23
CA SER A 114 32.06 -13.68 24.14
C SER A 114 32.14 -12.18 24.41
N GLY A 115 31.03 -11.47 24.33
CA GLY A 115 30.95 -10.04 24.57
C GLY A 115 30.28 -9.27 23.42
N ALA A 116 30.44 -7.95 23.45
CA ALA A 116 29.82 -7.02 22.50
C ALA A 116 30.57 -6.98 21.16
N HIS A 117 29.80 -7.00 20.08
CA HIS A 117 30.27 -6.91 18.69
C HIS A 117 29.45 -5.89 17.91
N THR A 118 29.95 -5.48 16.75
CA THR A 118 29.25 -4.56 15.83
C THR A 118 29.09 -5.22 14.47
N LEU A 119 27.88 -5.15 13.91
CA LEU A 119 27.59 -5.57 12.55
C LEU A 119 27.24 -4.37 11.69
N LYS A 120 27.74 -4.36 10.46
CA LYS A 120 27.53 -3.31 9.47
C LYS A 120 27.04 -3.90 8.15
N VAL A 121 26.05 -3.26 7.52
CA VAL A 121 25.58 -3.56 6.16
C VAL A 121 25.88 -2.37 5.27
N ARG A 122 26.67 -2.59 4.23
CA ARG A 122 27.11 -1.58 3.28
C ARG A 122 26.51 -1.82 1.90
N ASP A 123 25.69 -0.88 1.42
CA ASP A 123 25.20 -0.85 0.06
C ASP A 123 26.34 -0.53 -0.92
N LEU A 124 26.34 -1.19 -2.09
CA LEU A 124 27.37 -1.00 -3.10
C LEU A 124 26.92 -0.18 -4.31
N THR A 125 25.61 0.00 -4.52
CA THR A 125 25.10 0.53 -5.79
C THR A 125 24.00 1.57 -5.68
N GLY A 126 23.19 1.52 -4.63
CA GLY A 126 21.98 2.35 -4.50
C GLY A 126 20.81 1.87 -5.37
N PHE A 127 20.87 0.67 -5.93
CA PHE A 127 19.82 0.09 -6.75
C PHE A 127 19.06 -1.01 -6.00
N ASP A 128 18.43 -0.64 -4.89
CA ASP A 128 17.41 -1.42 -4.18
C ASP A 128 17.91 -2.79 -3.67
N GLY A 129 19.18 -2.87 -3.26
CA GLY A 129 19.69 -3.98 -2.47
C GLY A 129 18.82 -4.14 -1.22
N ARG A 130 18.50 -5.39 -0.82
CA ARG A 130 17.58 -5.63 0.28
C ARG A 130 17.90 -6.84 1.12
N PHE A 131 17.59 -6.72 2.39
CA PHE A 131 17.65 -7.83 3.33
C PHE A 131 16.55 -7.70 4.38
N ASP A 132 16.19 -8.81 4.97
CA ASP A 132 15.22 -8.88 6.07
C ASP A 132 15.96 -9.04 7.40
N SER A 133 16.75 -10.11 7.52
CA SER A 133 17.42 -10.47 8.75
C SER A 133 18.81 -11.06 8.46
N ILE A 134 19.71 -10.93 9.44
CA ILE A 134 21.00 -11.58 9.47
C ILE A 134 21.01 -12.57 10.63
N LEU A 135 21.46 -13.80 10.38
CA LEU A 135 21.60 -14.85 11.38
C LEU A 135 23.07 -15.24 11.54
N LEU A 136 23.55 -15.20 12.76
CA LEU A 136 24.83 -15.78 13.18
C LEU A 136 24.53 -17.03 14.00
N THR A 137 25.01 -18.20 13.57
CA THR A 137 24.70 -19.47 14.24
C THR A 137 25.87 -20.44 14.21
N GLN A 138 26.01 -21.24 15.24
CA GLN A 138 27.00 -22.35 15.27
C GLN A 138 26.43 -23.62 14.61
N ASP A 139 25.18 -23.61 14.15
CA ASP A 139 24.61 -24.70 13.37
C ASP A 139 25.09 -24.62 11.91
N ASP A 140 25.46 -25.76 11.33
CA ASP A 140 25.93 -25.85 9.93
C ASP A 140 24.76 -26.03 8.93
N GLN A 141 23.53 -26.12 9.40
CA GLN A 141 22.36 -26.24 8.53
C GLN A 141 21.86 -24.89 8.03
N GLU A 142 21.30 -24.87 6.82
CA GLU A 142 20.60 -23.69 6.30
C GLU A 142 19.44 -23.30 7.24
N PRO A 143 19.29 -22.01 7.55
CA PRO A 143 18.22 -21.55 8.43
C PRO A 143 16.81 -21.88 7.88
N GLY A 144 15.89 -22.16 8.77
CA GLY A 144 14.49 -22.43 8.45
C GLY A 144 13.65 -21.18 8.23
N ASP A 145 12.34 -21.32 8.49
CA ASP A 145 11.36 -20.24 8.35
C ASP A 145 11.67 -19.05 9.26
N ILE A 146 11.56 -17.85 8.71
CA ILE A 146 11.92 -16.61 9.42
C ILE A 146 10.96 -16.30 10.59
N ASP A 147 9.68 -16.65 10.49
CA ASP A 147 8.73 -16.41 11.55
C ASP A 147 9.00 -17.32 12.76
N GLU A 148 9.33 -18.60 12.51
CA GLU A 148 9.75 -19.53 13.55
C GLU A 148 11.05 -19.08 14.23
N LEU A 149 12.01 -18.58 13.44
CA LEU A 149 13.29 -18.06 13.97
C LEU A 149 13.07 -16.84 14.85
N ARG A 150 12.23 -15.88 14.43
CA ARG A 150 11.88 -14.71 15.26
C ARG A 150 11.24 -15.12 16.56
N ARG A 151 10.21 -15.97 16.53
CA ARG A 151 9.51 -16.46 17.72
C ARG A 151 10.43 -17.21 18.70
N SER A 152 11.45 -17.87 18.17
CA SER A 152 12.38 -18.66 19.00
C SER A 152 13.57 -17.85 19.51
N LEU A 153 14.08 -16.87 18.76
CA LEU A 153 15.35 -16.20 19.03
C LEU A 153 15.18 -14.77 19.57
N LEU A 154 14.08 -14.09 19.25
CA LEU A 154 13.79 -12.78 19.84
C LEU A 154 12.97 -12.94 21.12
N ASP A 155 13.24 -12.08 22.10
CA ASP A 155 12.47 -12.04 23.36
C ASP A 155 11.12 -11.32 23.19
N LEU A 156 10.31 -11.80 22.24
CA LEU A 156 8.99 -11.24 21.98
C LEU A 156 7.98 -11.75 23.04
N PRO A 157 7.03 -10.89 23.47
CA PRO A 157 5.93 -11.34 24.31
C PRO A 157 5.16 -12.50 23.67
N THR A 158 4.91 -13.55 24.43
CA THR A 158 4.14 -14.72 23.94
C THR A 158 2.63 -14.48 23.88
N VAL A 159 2.17 -13.38 24.47
CA VAL A 159 0.76 -12.95 24.47
C VAL A 159 0.71 -11.51 23.98
N PRO A 160 -0.15 -11.20 23.00
CA PRO A 160 -0.33 -9.84 22.53
C PRO A 160 -0.71 -8.86 23.66
N VAL A 161 -0.12 -7.66 23.63
CA VAL A 161 -0.42 -6.62 24.62
C VAL A 161 -1.83 -6.09 24.42
N ASP A 162 -2.68 -6.20 25.45
CA ASP A 162 -4.06 -5.72 25.40
C ASP A 162 -4.11 -4.18 25.38
N LYS A 163 -4.73 -3.62 24.34
CA LYS A 163 -4.97 -2.18 24.18
C LYS A 163 -6.39 -1.74 24.56
N GLY A 164 -7.20 -2.67 25.06
CA GLY A 164 -8.55 -2.42 25.54
C GLY A 164 -9.63 -2.60 24.49
N HIS A 165 -10.84 -2.12 24.84
CA HIS A 165 -12.06 -2.27 24.04
C HIS A 165 -12.53 -0.93 23.48
N PHE A 166 -13.01 -0.95 22.23
CA PHE A 166 -13.47 0.20 21.49
C PHE A 166 -14.87 -0.05 20.91
N ASP A 167 -15.66 1.02 20.76
CA ASP A 167 -16.96 0.93 20.09
C ASP A 167 -16.78 0.64 18.59
N PHE A 168 -15.71 1.21 18.00
CA PHE A 168 -15.42 1.10 16.58
C PHE A 168 -13.91 0.92 16.32
N VAL A 169 -13.56 -0.12 15.56
CA VAL A 169 -12.17 -0.42 15.15
C VAL A 169 -12.02 -0.24 13.66
N VAL A 170 -11.19 0.72 13.26
CA VAL A 170 -10.88 1.05 11.87
C VAL A 170 -9.54 0.43 11.50
N VAL A 171 -9.53 -0.48 10.53
CA VAL A 171 -8.32 -1.10 10.00
C VAL A 171 -7.97 -0.49 8.66
N GLY A 172 -6.84 0.24 8.62
CA GLY A 172 -6.37 1.03 7.47
C GLY A 172 -6.57 2.54 7.67
N GLY A 173 -5.45 3.28 7.64
CA GLY A 173 -5.38 4.73 7.84
C GLY A 173 -5.29 5.54 6.53
N GLY A 174 -5.81 5.02 5.43
CA GLY A 174 -6.04 5.79 4.20
C GLY A 174 -7.12 6.86 4.39
N VAL A 175 -7.41 7.69 3.38
CA VAL A 175 -8.41 8.77 3.51
C VAL A 175 -9.80 8.25 3.92
N ALA A 176 -10.19 7.06 3.47
CA ALA A 176 -11.44 6.41 3.88
C ALA A 176 -11.45 6.11 5.38
N GLY A 177 -10.41 5.43 5.89
CA GLY A 177 -10.31 5.08 7.30
C GLY A 177 -10.18 6.30 8.21
N MET A 178 -9.45 7.32 7.79
CA MET A 178 -9.38 8.59 8.52
C MET A 178 -10.77 9.24 8.66
N CYS A 179 -11.52 9.33 7.55
CA CYS A 179 -12.88 9.89 7.59
C CYS A 179 -13.82 9.03 8.44
N ALA A 180 -13.73 7.69 8.38
CA ALA A 180 -14.53 6.80 9.22
C ALA A 180 -14.24 6.99 10.71
N ALA A 181 -12.96 7.04 11.08
CA ALA A 181 -12.53 7.22 12.46
C ALA A 181 -12.99 8.57 13.03
N ILE A 182 -12.73 9.68 12.30
CA ILE A 182 -13.07 11.03 12.76
C ILE A 182 -14.59 11.21 12.83
N ALA A 183 -15.33 10.72 11.82
CA ALA A 183 -16.79 10.82 11.82
C ALA A 183 -17.42 10.11 13.03
N ALA A 184 -17.02 8.88 13.32
CA ALA A 184 -17.50 8.13 14.48
C ALA A 184 -17.10 8.79 15.82
N ALA A 185 -15.87 9.28 15.93
CA ALA A 185 -15.34 9.92 17.13
C ALA A 185 -16.10 11.24 17.46
N ARG A 186 -16.39 12.07 16.46
CA ARG A 186 -17.19 13.31 16.61
C ARG A 186 -18.63 13.06 17.04
N LEU A 187 -19.17 11.91 16.68
CA LEU A 187 -20.50 11.47 17.12
C LEU A 187 -20.50 10.78 18.48
N GLY A 188 -19.32 10.59 19.11
CA GLY A 188 -19.17 10.13 20.49
C GLY A 188 -18.72 8.67 20.65
N SER A 189 -18.37 7.97 19.56
CA SER A 189 -17.80 6.63 19.63
C SER A 189 -16.35 6.67 20.11
N LYS A 190 -15.94 5.69 20.92
CA LYS A 190 -14.54 5.41 21.24
C LYS A 190 -13.93 4.58 20.12
N VAL A 191 -12.95 5.14 19.42
CA VAL A 191 -12.43 4.60 18.16
C VAL A 191 -10.97 4.16 18.29
N ALA A 192 -10.63 2.97 17.76
CA ALA A 192 -9.26 2.59 17.44
C ALA A 192 -9.04 2.73 15.93
N ILE A 193 -7.93 3.34 15.51
CA ILE A 193 -7.48 3.31 14.11
C ILE A 193 -6.11 2.64 14.03
N ILE A 194 -6.00 1.59 13.20
CA ILE A 194 -4.77 0.79 13.04
C ILE A 194 -4.26 0.99 11.63
N GLN A 195 -2.99 1.40 11.51
CA GLN A 195 -2.35 1.71 10.24
C GLN A 195 -0.97 1.04 10.17
N ASP A 196 -0.73 0.25 9.13
CA ASP A 196 0.53 -0.48 8.92
C ASP A 196 1.72 0.42 8.56
N ARG A 197 1.47 1.63 8.08
CA ARG A 197 2.51 2.63 7.80
C ARG A 197 2.64 3.63 8.93
N LYS A 198 3.76 4.35 8.94
CA LYS A 198 4.04 5.41 9.93
C LYS A 198 3.30 6.72 9.60
N VAL A 199 2.73 6.83 8.40
CA VAL A 199 1.98 8.01 7.93
C VAL A 199 0.54 7.64 7.58
N PHE A 200 -0.37 8.59 7.73
CA PHE A 200 -1.75 8.50 7.30
C PHE A 200 -1.94 8.98 5.86
N GLY A 201 -3.07 8.61 5.25
CA GLY A 201 -3.49 9.08 3.93
C GLY A 201 -3.44 8.02 2.83
N GLY A 202 -2.78 6.88 3.06
CA GLY A 202 -2.68 5.80 2.07
C GLY A 202 -2.00 6.27 0.79
N ASN A 203 -2.64 6.12 -0.38
CA ASN A 203 -2.09 6.60 -1.65
C ASN A 203 -1.86 8.13 -1.67
N ASN A 204 -2.61 8.90 -0.87
CA ASN A 204 -2.37 10.34 -0.67
C ASN A 204 -1.44 10.60 0.51
N SER A 205 -0.28 9.99 0.53
CA SER A 205 0.80 10.22 1.50
C SER A 205 2.10 10.60 0.80
N SER A 206 3.08 11.04 1.56
CA SER A 206 4.44 11.33 1.05
C SER A 206 5.16 10.08 0.53
N GLU A 207 4.71 8.88 0.88
CA GLU A 207 5.30 7.61 0.44
C GLU A 207 4.85 7.20 -0.97
N VAL A 208 3.55 7.43 -1.32
CA VAL A 208 2.97 7.01 -2.62
C VAL A 208 2.79 8.18 -3.58
N ARG A 209 2.44 9.35 -3.06
CA ARG A 209 2.36 10.64 -3.76
C ARG A 209 1.34 10.71 -4.90
N VAL A 210 0.13 10.19 -4.66
CA VAL A 210 -1.02 10.32 -5.55
C VAL A 210 -1.93 11.46 -5.09
N GLY A 211 -2.30 12.37 -5.98
CA GLY A 211 -3.23 13.46 -5.72
C GLY A 211 -4.65 12.95 -5.47
N LEU A 212 -5.44 13.70 -4.68
CA LEU A 212 -6.85 13.37 -4.42
C LEU A 212 -7.69 13.52 -5.69
N GLY A 213 -8.15 12.41 -6.27
CA GLY A 213 -9.08 12.37 -7.41
C GLY A 213 -10.55 12.46 -6.95
N GLY A 214 -11.45 12.87 -7.86
CA GLY A 214 -12.88 12.97 -7.63
C GLY A 214 -13.35 14.34 -7.16
N ARG A 215 -14.61 14.43 -6.71
CA ARG A 215 -15.26 15.64 -6.19
C ARG A 215 -15.88 15.38 -4.84
N LEU A 216 -16.07 16.44 -4.07
CA LEU A 216 -16.75 16.45 -2.76
C LEU A 216 -17.99 17.33 -2.82
N ASN A 217 -18.83 17.20 -1.82
CA ASN A 217 -20.00 18.07 -1.62
C ASN A 217 -20.98 18.07 -2.81
N ILE A 218 -21.21 16.88 -3.37
CA ILE A 218 -22.05 16.64 -4.55
C ILE A 218 -23.19 15.68 -4.24
N GLY A 219 -24.11 15.51 -5.19
CA GLY A 219 -25.27 14.64 -5.07
C GLY A 219 -26.28 15.13 -4.06
N GLU A 220 -27.02 14.23 -3.43
CA GLU A 220 -28.08 14.54 -2.46
C GLU A 220 -27.51 15.08 -1.14
N TYR A 221 -26.44 14.46 -0.63
CA TYR A 221 -25.85 14.80 0.68
C TYR A 221 -24.62 15.69 0.52
N LYS A 222 -24.85 16.98 0.23
CA LYS A 222 -23.78 17.96 -0.05
C LYS A 222 -22.89 18.27 1.15
N SER A 223 -23.25 17.85 2.34
CA SER A 223 -22.43 17.95 3.56
C SER A 223 -21.34 16.90 3.65
N LEU A 224 -21.44 15.80 2.89
CA LEU A 224 -20.38 14.81 2.82
C LEU A 224 -19.16 15.38 2.11
N GLY A 225 -17.98 15.15 2.70
CA GLY A 225 -16.70 15.58 2.19
C GLY A 225 -16.15 16.87 2.81
N TYR A 226 -16.93 17.64 3.60
CA TYR A 226 -16.35 18.74 4.37
C TYR A 226 -15.26 18.26 5.32
N LEU A 227 -15.40 17.07 5.87
CA LEU A 227 -14.40 16.45 6.72
C LEU A 227 -13.03 16.30 6.01
N LEU A 228 -13.01 15.84 4.75
CA LEU A 228 -11.76 15.74 4.01
C LEU A 228 -11.13 17.11 3.73
N ASN A 229 -11.92 18.18 3.58
CA ASN A 229 -11.40 19.53 3.39
C ASN A 229 -10.57 20.02 4.60
N GLU A 230 -10.85 19.52 5.80
CA GLU A 230 -10.13 19.92 7.02
C GLU A 230 -8.67 19.42 7.01
N PHE A 231 -8.42 18.21 6.54
CA PHE A 231 -7.10 17.59 6.57
C PHE A 231 -6.50 17.24 5.19
N GLY A 232 -7.27 17.32 4.13
CA GLY A 232 -6.78 17.12 2.77
C GLY A 232 -5.69 18.15 2.41
N PRO A 233 -4.70 17.77 1.58
CA PRO A 233 -3.63 18.68 1.20
C PRO A 233 -4.15 19.87 0.37
N ALA A 234 -3.58 21.05 0.60
CA ALA A 234 -3.95 22.27 -0.11
C ALA A 234 -3.50 22.27 -1.57
N ARG A 235 -2.37 21.62 -1.86
CA ARG A 235 -1.79 21.50 -3.21
C ARG A 235 -2.17 20.18 -3.86
N LYS A 236 -2.24 20.16 -5.18
CA LYS A 236 -2.64 18.98 -5.97
C LYS A 236 -1.49 18.45 -6.84
N GLY A 237 -1.66 17.24 -7.32
CA GLY A 237 -0.82 16.59 -8.33
C GLY A 237 -0.25 15.28 -7.87
N ASN A 238 0.14 14.47 -8.86
CA ASN A 238 0.85 13.21 -8.66
C ASN A 238 2.36 13.47 -8.74
N ALA A 239 3.16 12.60 -8.13
CA ALA A 239 4.62 12.66 -8.14
C ALA A 239 5.14 14.08 -7.85
N ARG A 240 4.73 14.66 -6.75
CA ARG A 240 5.21 15.95 -6.24
C ARG A 240 6.17 15.72 -5.08
N THR A 241 6.79 16.77 -4.58
CA THR A 241 7.61 16.71 -3.36
C THR A 241 6.77 16.29 -2.15
N ALA A 242 7.39 15.67 -1.15
CA ALA A 242 6.71 15.09 0.02
C ALA A 242 5.80 16.09 0.75
N ASP A 243 6.24 17.35 0.88
CA ASP A 243 5.53 18.45 1.55
C ASP A 243 4.16 18.78 0.91
N VAL A 244 3.95 18.41 -0.37
CA VAL A 244 2.64 18.61 -1.05
C VAL A 244 1.55 17.76 -0.42
N TYR A 245 1.89 16.63 0.20
CA TYR A 245 0.92 15.67 0.74
C TYR A 245 0.55 15.94 2.20
N GLU A 246 1.24 16.85 2.88
CA GLU A 246 0.89 17.36 4.22
C GLU A 246 0.56 16.24 5.23
N ASP A 247 1.45 15.25 5.37
CA ASP A 247 1.23 14.08 6.26
C ASP A 247 1.06 14.49 7.73
N GLU A 248 1.80 15.52 8.19
CA GLU A 248 1.66 16.05 9.55
C GLU A 248 0.26 16.64 9.81
N LYS A 249 -0.35 17.27 8.80
CA LYS A 249 -1.73 17.79 8.90
C LYS A 249 -2.72 16.66 9.09
N LYS A 250 -2.55 15.53 8.40
CA LYS A 250 -3.37 14.33 8.55
C LYS A 250 -3.20 13.71 9.95
N ALA A 251 -1.96 13.54 10.40
CA ALA A 251 -1.66 13.06 11.74
C ALA A 251 -2.26 13.98 12.83
N GLY A 252 -2.14 15.29 12.63
CA GLY A 252 -2.73 16.30 13.50
C GLY A 252 -4.25 16.23 13.57
N ALA A 253 -4.94 15.95 12.45
CA ALA A 253 -6.39 15.78 12.43
C ALA A 253 -6.86 14.56 13.24
N ILE A 254 -6.15 13.44 13.15
CA ILE A 254 -6.42 12.26 14.00
C ILE A 254 -6.14 12.55 15.47
N ALA A 255 -5.01 13.19 15.77
CA ALA A 255 -4.61 13.49 17.15
C ALA A 255 -5.51 14.53 17.85
N ALA A 256 -6.20 15.37 17.07
CA ALA A 256 -7.15 16.37 17.60
C ALA A 256 -8.44 15.74 18.15
N GLU A 257 -8.78 14.52 17.75
CA GLU A 257 -10.00 13.82 18.18
C GLU A 257 -9.71 13.00 19.45
N SER A 258 -10.14 13.50 20.61
CA SER A 258 -9.87 12.85 21.92
C SER A 258 -10.44 11.44 22.07
N ASN A 259 -11.42 11.07 21.25
CA ASN A 259 -12.04 9.75 21.23
C ASN A 259 -11.33 8.75 20.33
N ILE A 260 -10.25 9.16 19.63
CA ILE A 260 -9.46 8.27 18.79
C ILE A 260 -8.18 7.84 19.50
N THR A 261 -7.92 6.54 19.49
CA THR A 261 -6.60 5.96 19.79
C THR A 261 -6.01 5.43 18.49
N SER A 262 -4.85 5.95 18.09
CA SER A 262 -4.18 5.53 16.85
C SER A 262 -3.01 4.58 17.12
N PHE A 263 -2.88 3.56 16.27
CA PHE A 263 -1.79 2.59 16.25
C PHE A 263 -1.14 2.61 14.86
N THR A 264 -0.13 3.46 14.66
CA THR A 264 0.64 3.54 13.41
C THR A 264 1.85 2.62 13.46
N GLY A 265 2.25 2.05 12.31
CA GLY A 265 3.27 1.03 12.25
C GLY A 265 2.82 -0.33 12.80
N TYR A 266 1.52 -0.60 12.77
CA TYR A 266 0.93 -1.88 13.15
C TYR A 266 0.09 -2.44 12.01
N ARG A 267 0.42 -3.63 11.55
CA ARG A 267 -0.36 -4.38 10.58
C ARG A 267 -1.25 -5.39 11.30
N VAL A 268 -2.55 -5.40 10.97
CA VAL A 268 -3.44 -6.47 11.42
C VAL A 268 -3.03 -7.77 10.72
N THR A 269 -2.67 -8.77 11.52
CA THR A 269 -2.14 -10.06 11.08
C THR A 269 -3.03 -11.23 11.44
N ASP A 270 -3.97 -11.04 12.38
CA ASP A 270 -4.93 -12.07 12.80
C ASP A 270 -6.20 -11.43 13.38
N VAL A 271 -7.26 -12.21 13.52
CA VAL A 271 -8.55 -11.80 14.06
C VAL A 271 -8.99 -12.70 15.22
N ILE A 272 -9.81 -12.15 16.11
CA ILE A 272 -10.48 -12.86 17.18
C ILE A 272 -11.96 -12.88 16.84
N MET A 273 -12.51 -14.08 16.62
CA MET A 273 -13.90 -14.27 16.28
C MET A 273 -14.74 -14.66 17.51
N ASP A 274 -15.99 -14.19 17.56
CA ASP A 274 -17.04 -14.67 18.43
C ASP A 274 -18.07 -15.45 17.58
N GLY A 275 -17.87 -16.75 17.46
CA GLY A 275 -18.57 -17.60 16.49
C GLY A 275 -17.95 -17.54 15.11
N GLU A 276 -18.77 -17.77 14.06
CA GLU A 276 -18.31 -17.89 12.67
C GLU A 276 -18.40 -16.55 11.89
N ASP A 277 -19.24 -15.62 12.34
CA ASP A 277 -19.63 -14.44 11.57
C ASP A 277 -19.45 -13.11 12.31
N THR A 278 -18.89 -13.12 13.51
CA THR A 278 -18.77 -11.93 14.36
C THR A 278 -17.32 -11.71 14.78
N LEU A 279 -16.77 -10.54 14.48
CA LEU A 279 -15.47 -10.10 14.97
C LEU A 279 -15.59 -9.65 16.43
N ALA A 280 -14.71 -10.15 17.31
CA ALA A 280 -14.55 -9.68 18.69
C ALA A 280 -13.31 -8.78 18.84
N GLY A 281 -12.29 -8.97 18.01
CA GLY A 281 -11.06 -8.20 18.08
C GLY A 281 -10.11 -8.50 16.93
N VAL A 282 -8.99 -7.79 16.93
CA VAL A 282 -7.89 -8.00 15.99
C VAL A 282 -6.56 -8.11 16.74
N ILE A 283 -5.63 -8.87 16.16
CA ILE A 283 -4.22 -8.88 16.55
C ILE A 283 -3.45 -8.10 15.50
N ALA A 284 -2.64 -7.16 15.95
CA ALA A 284 -1.81 -6.35 15.05
C ALA A 284 -0.34 -6.43 15.47
N THR A 285 0.52 -6.69 14.50
CA THR A 285 1.97 -6.83 14.67
C THR A 285 2.65 -5.52 14.31
N ASN A 286 3.54 -5.04 15.17
CA ASN A 286 4.38 -3.88 14.87
C ASN A 286 5.33 -4.22 13.72
N VAL A 287 5.37 -3.36 12.71
CA VAL A 287 6.12 -3.62 11.47
C VAL A 287 7.64 -3.58 11.64
N ASP A 288 8.14 -2.94 12.69
CA ASP A 288 9.58 -2.87 12.99
C ASP A 288 9.98 -3.84 14.10
N THR A 289 9.22 -3.90 15.22
CA THR A 289 9.62 -4.66 16.43
C THR A 289 9.04 -6.06 16.49
N TYR A 290 8.04 -6.37 15.67
CA TYR A 290 7.29 -7.63 15.66
C TYR A 290 6.49 -7.92 16.95
N GLU A 291 6.41 -6.96 17.86
CA GLU A 291 5.52 -7.05 19.02
C GLU A 291 4.06 -7.04 18.59
N GLU A 292 3.25 -7.87 19.23
CA GLU A 292 1.83 -7.99 18.94
C GLU A 292 0.98 -7.21 19.96
N ILE A 293 -0.03 -6.52 19.45
CA ILE A 293 -1.09 -5.91 20.26
C ILE A 293 -2.43 -6.56 19.94
N ARG A 294 -3.32 -6.56 20.94
CA ARG A 294 -4.71 -6.98 20.80
C ARG A 294 -5.63 -5.77 20.99
N VAL A 295 -6.54 -5.56 20.04
CA VAL A 295 -7.55 -4.50 20.06
C VAL A 295 -8.92 -5.15 19.96
N MET A 296 -9.74 -5.02 21.03
CA MET A 296 -11.11 -5.55 21.06
C MET A 296 -12.11 -4.49 20.60
N GLY A 297 -13.26 -4.91 20.04
CA GLY A 297 -14.26 -3.96 19.57
C GLY A 297 -15.63 -4.55 19.30
N ASP A 298 -16.63 -3.67 19.16
CA ASP A 298 -18.02 -4.06 18.86
C ASP A 298 -18.31 -4.04 17.36
N ILE A 299 -17.86 -2.98 16.66
CA ILE A 299 -18.03 -2.76 15.23
C ILE A 299 -16.65 -2.55 14.60
N PHE A 300 -16.46 -3.09 13.40
CA PHE A 300 -15.21 -3.04 12.65
C PHE A 300 -15.43 -2.45 11.25
N THR A 301 -14.36 -1.91 10.66
CA THR A 301 -14.38 -1.56 9.23
C THR A 301 -13.06 -1.93 8.56
N ASP A 302 -13.17 -2.54 7.36
CA ASP A 302 -12.04 -2.74 6.47
C ASP A 302 -11.84 -1.51 5.58
N CYS A 303 -10.81 -0.72 5.89
CA CYS A 303 -10.32 0.41 5.10
C CYS A 303 -8.91 0.17 4.57
N THR A 304 -8.46 -1.09 4.52
CA THR A 304 -7.09 -1.47 4.09
C THR A 304 -6.86 -1.23 2.60
N GLY A 305 -7.95 -1.15 1.84
CA GLY A 305 -7.93 -1.07 0.38
C GLY A 305 -7.60 -2.40 -0.32
N ASP A 306 -7.05 -3.37 0.41
CA ASP A 306 -6.70 -4.71 -0.08
C ASP A 306 -7.60 -5.81 0.52
N ALA A 307 -8.68 -5.42 1.21
CA ALA A 307 -9.61 -6.32 1.92
C ALA A 307 -8.94 -7.19 3.00
N GLY A 308 -7.86 -6.69 3.61
CA GLY A 308 -7.03 -7.48 4.52
C GLY A 308 -7.76 -7.97 5.75
N LEU A 309 -8.60 -7.14 6.39
CA LEU A 309 -9.41 -7.54 7.54
C LEU A 309 -10.49 -8.56 7.15
N GLY A 310 -11.20 -8.30 6.04
CA GLY A 310 -12.26 -9.19 5.58
C GLY A 310 -11.74 -10.59 5.25
N VAL A 311 -10.59 -10.68 4.59
CA VAL A 311 -9.94 -11.97 4.28
C VAL A 311 -9.54 -12.72 5.53
N LEU A 312 -8.93 -12.05 6.51
CA LEU A 312 -8.57 -12.66 7.79
C LEU A 312 -9.82 -13.16 8.56
N ALA A 313 -10.94 -12.45 8.44
CA ALA A 313 -12.22 -12.83 9.05
C ALA A 313 -12.98 -13.92 8.26
N GLY A 314 -12.49 -14.35 7.11
CA GLY A 314 -13.14 -15.38 6.28
C GLY A 314 -14.28 -14.88 5.39
N ALA A 315 -14.38 -13.55 5.17
CA ALA A 315 -15.38 -12.96 4.27
C ALA A 315 -15.14 -13.34 2.80
N GLU A 316 -16.22 -13.47 2.03
CA GLU A 316 -16.13 -13.68 0.57
C GLU A 316 -15.57 -12.44 -0.13
N TRP A 317 -14.65 -12.66 -1.05
CA TRP A 317 -14.02 -11.61 -1.86
C TRP A 317 -13.79 -12.08 -3.30
N VAL A 318 -13.57 -11.12 -4.19
CA VAL A 318 -13.25 -11.34 -5.61
C VAL A 318 -12.09 -10.44 -6.03
N MET A 319 -11.35 -10.86 -7.06
CA MET A 319 -10.31 -10.08 -7.73
C MET A 319 -10.33 -10.42 -9.22
N GLY A 320 -9.87 -9.51 -10.07
CA GLY A 320 -9.97 -9.67 -11.52
C GLY A 320 -11.34 -9.28 -12.07
N ARG A 321 -11.58 -9.60 -13.35
CA ARG A 321 -12.80 -9.20 -14.06
C ARG A 321 -13.82 -10.33 -14.03
N GLU A 322 -15.02 -10.02 -13.59
CA GLU A 322 -16.16 -10.93 -13.64
C GLU A 322 -16.55 -11.23 -15.10
N PRO A 323 -17.00 -12.47 -15.39
CA PRO A 323 -17.46 -12.81 -16.74
C PRO A 323 -18.80 -12.12 -17.02
N LYS A 324 -19.07 -11.86 -18.30
CA LYS A 324 -20.36 -11.29 -18.73
C LYS A 324 -21.58 -12.07 -18.24
N SER A 325 -21.44 -13.38 -18.08
CA SER A 325 -22.52 -14.24 -17.58
C SER A 325 -22.91 -14.00 -16.13
N GLU A 326 -22.06 -13.33 -15.31
CA GLU A 326 -22.34 -13.09 -13.88
C GLU A 326 -23.32 -11.93 -13.68
N TYR A 327 -23.01 -10.76 -14.28
CA TYR A 327 -23.81 -9.55 -14.11
C TYR A 327 -24.39 -8.99 -15.42
N ASN A 328 -24.10 -9.64 -16.56
CA ASN A 328 -24.51 -9.20 -17.90
C ASN A 328 -24.01 -7.77 -18.23
N GLU A 329 -22.86 -7.37 -17.71
CA GLU A 329 -22.25 -6.07 -17.96
C GLU A 329 -21.78 -5.97 -19.43
N PRO A 330 -22.08 -4.84 -20.12
CA PRO A 330 -21.73 -4.68 -21.55
C PRO A 330 -20.23 -4.76 -21.83
N SER A 331 -19.40 -4.26 -20.91
CA SER A 331 -17.95 -4.17 -21.09
C SER A 331 -17.18 -5.34 -20.46
N ALA A 332 -17.88 -6.28 -19.78
CA ALA A 332 -17.25 -7.44 -19.16
C ALA A 332 -16.73 -8.45 -20.21
N PRO A 333 -15.63 -9.16 -19.90
CA PRO A 333 -15.13 -10.24 -20.76
C PRO A 333 -16.11 -11.41 -20.80
N GLU A 334 -16.03 -12.23 -21.85
CA GLU A 334 -16.91 -13.42 -22.00
C GLU A 334 -16.63 -14.48 -20.92
N VAL A 335 -15.41 -14.57 -20.43
CA VAL A 335 -14.97 -15.48 -19.36
C VAL A 335 -14.21 -14.69 -18.30
N HIS A 336 -14.27 -15.16 -17.06
CA HIS A 336 -13.47 -14.58 -15.98
C HIS A 336 -11.98 -14.55 -16.33
N ASP A 337 -11.30 -13.48 -15.96
CA ASP A 337 -9.85 -13.38 -16.02
C ASP A 337 -9.29 -12.62 -14.80
N GLU A 338 -7.98 -12.74 -14.60
CA GLU A 338 -7.25 -12.16 -13.46
C GLU A 338 -6.85 -10.69 -13.69
N VAL A 339 -7.34 -10.04 -14.75
CA VAL A 339 -6.97 -8.65 -15.06
C VAL A 339 -7.56 -7.72 -14.02
N THR A 340 -6.68 -6.88 -13.43
CA THR A 340 -7.04 -5.81 -12.50
C THR A 340 -6.57 -4.47 -13.06
N LEU A 341 -7.09 -3.38 -12.51
CA LEU A 341 -6.44 -2.08 -12.63
C LEU A 341 -5.07 -2.16 -11.96
N GLY A 342 -4.02 -1.84 -12.69
CA GLY A 342 -2.64 -2.03 -12.24
C GLY A 342 -2.19 -1.07 -11.15
N ALA A 343 -0.90 -1.14 -10.83
CA ALA A 343 -0.25 -0.26 -9.87
C ALA A 343 0.70 0.71 -10.58
N SER A 344 0.74 1.97 -10.15
CA SER A 344 1.71 2.95 -10.64
C SER A 344 2.86 3.13 -9.67
N ILE A 345 4.08 3.14 -10.21
CA ILE A 345 5.28 3.57 -9.49
C ILE A 345 5.57 5.01 -9.91
N GLN A 346 5.33 5.94 -8.98
CA GLN A 346 5.52 7.37 -9.22
C GLN A 346 7.00 7.73 -9.14
N TRP A 347 7.44 8.69 -9.97
CA TRP A 347 8.78 9.23 -9.93
C TRP A 347 8.83 10.63 -10.54
N TYR A 348 9.89 11.41 -10.25
CA TYR A 348 10.15 12.68 -10.91
C TYR A 348 11.63 13.03 -10.92
N SER A 349 12.02 13.91 -11.86
CA SER A 349 13.33 14.55 -11.90
C SER A 349 13.27 15.99 -11.39
N GLU A 350 14.41 16.50 -10.95
CA GLU A 350 14.62 17.88 -10.59
C GLU A 350 15.76 18.48 -11.40
N LEU A 351 15.56 19.72 -11.86
CA LEU A 351 16.60 20.47 -12.55
C LEU A 351 17.65 20.97 -11.55
N ARG A 352 18.93 20.68 -11.82
CA ARG A 352 20.09 21.18 -11.07
C ARG A 352 20.82 22.27 -11.84
N GLU A 353 21.66 23.04 -11.16
CA GLU A 353 22.48 24.09 -11.77
C GLU A 353 23.59 23.49 -12.66
N GLU A 354 24.15 22.37 -12.24
CA GLU A 354 25.24 21.67 -12.93
C GLU A 354 24.77 20.31 -13.48
N PRO A 355 25.46 19.77 -14.49
CA PRO A 355 25.16 18.45 -15.03
C PRO A 355 25.24 17.35 -13.97
N VAL A 356 24.24 16.49 -13.94
CA VAL A 356 24.16 15.33 -13.04
C VAL A 356 24.30 14.05 -13.84
N GLN A 357 25.20 13.16 -13.41
CA GLN A 357 25.37 11.86 -14.04
C GLN A 357 24.34 10.86 -13.50
N PHE A 358 23.94 9.92 -14.32
CA PHE A 358 23.20 8.72 -13.93
C PHE A 358 23.89 7.48 -14.53
N PRO A 359 24.02 6.37 -13.81
CA PRO A 359 24.69 5.19 -14.32
C PRO A 359 24.08 4.69 -15.64
N ASP A 360 24.93 4.32 -16.59
CA ASP A 360 24.51 3.59 -17.78
C ASP A 360 24.33 2.12 -17.41
N ILE A 361 23.06 1.68 -17.33
CA ILE A 361 22.71 0.35 -16.85
C ILE A 361 22.55 -0.64 -18.01
N ASP A 362 23.17 -1.81 -17.89
CA ASP A 362 23.07 -2.90 -18.87
C ASP A 362 22.15 -4.05 -18.45
N TRP A 363 21.69 -4.00 -17.21
CA TRP A 363 20.77 -4.98 -16.60
C TRP A 363 19.28 -4.62 -16.82
N GLY A 364 18.99 -3.41 -17.31
CA GLY A 364 17.64 -2.87 -17.45
C GLY A 364 16.86 -3.41 -18.66
N LEU A 365 15.59 -2.99 -18.72
CA LEU A 365 14.72 -3.23 -19.86
C LEU A 365 15.34 -2.59 -21.13
N GLN A 366 15.23 -3.27 -22.27
CA GLN A 366 15.79 -2.77 -23.53
C GLN A 366 14.92 -1.63 -24.08
N ILE A 367 15.25 -0.41 -23.64
CA ILE A 367 14.66 0.83 -24.15
C ILE A 367 15.46 1.30 -25.36
N ASN A 368 14.79 1.91 -26.34
CA ASN A 368 15.36 2.50 -27.54
C ASN A 368 14.62 3.77 -27.93
N ASP A 369 15.03 4.44 -29.02
CA ASP A 369 14.43 5.70 -29.48
C ASP A 369 12.93 5.61 -29.79
N GLU A 370 12.40 4.42 -30.11
CA GLU A 370 10.97 4.22 -30.38
C GLU A 370 10.14 3.94 -29.11
N THR A 371 10.79 3.54 -28.02
CA THR A 371 10.10 3.10 -26.78
C THR A 371 10.34 4.00 -25.60
N VAL A 372 11.37 4.85 -25.67
CA VAL A 372 11.70 5.79 -24.60
C VAL A 372 10.55 6.79 -24.37
N GLN A 373 10.22 6.99 -23.10
CA GLN A 373 9.27 8.02 -22.71
C GLN A 373 10.04 9.30 -22.37
N ASN A 374 9.90 10.33 -23.21
CA ASN A 374 10.49 11.67 -22.99
C ASN A 374 9.64 12.42 -21.96
N THR A 375 9.87 12.14 -20.67
CA THR A 375 9.14 12.73 -19.56
C THR A 375 10.04 12.96 -18.35
N ARG A 376 9.71 13.99 -17.55
CA ARG A 376 10.39 14.34 -16.30
C ARG A 376 9.71 13.75 -15.07
N ARG A 377 8.67 12.95 -15.26
CA ARG A 377 7.96 12.26 -14.16
C ARG A 377 7.15 11.08 -14.66
N GLY A 378 7.05 10.06 -13.82
CA GLY A 378 6.09 8.98 -13.99
C GLY A 378 4.68 9.49 -13.71
N GLN A 379 3.78 9.21 -14.64
CA GLN A 379 2.37 9.58 -14.55
C GLN A 379 1.52 8.33 -14.21
N TRP A 380 0.22 8.51 -14.09
CA TRP A 380 -0.72 7.44 -13.82
C TRP A 380 -0.65 6.30 -14.87
N TYR A 381 -0.36 6.59 -16.12
CA TYR A 381 -0.29 5.62 -17.20
C TYR A 381 1.01 4.77 -17.20
N TRP A 382 1.98 5.07 -16.34
CA TRP A 382 3.07 4.16 -15.99
C TRP A 382 2.53 3.12 -15.03
N GLU A 383 1.90 2.10 -15.58
CA GLU A 383 1.06 1.16 -14.84
C GLU A 383 1.48 -0.27 -15.14
N VAL A 384 1.74 -1.02 -14.09
CA VAL A 384 2.30 -2.37 -14.13
C VAL A 384 1.41 -3.35 -13.36
N GLY A 385 1.60 -4.64 -13.62
CA GLY A 385 0.99 -5.71 -12.82
C GLY A 385 -0.48 -5.99 -13.12
N MET A 386 -1.06 -5.49 -14.21
CA MET A 386 -2.49 -5.69 -14.53
C MET A 386 -2.91 -7.17 -14.64
N ARG A 387 -1.96 -8.08 -14.89
CA ARG A 387 -2.21 -9.53 -15.03
C ARG A 387 -1.53 -10.36 -13.94
N ASN A 388 -1.13 -9.72 -12.87
CA ASN A 388 -0.48 -10.34 -11.73
C ASN A 388 -1.39 -10.30 -10.51
N ASP A 389 -1.21 -11.24 -9.59
CA ASP A 389 -1.89 -11.17 -8.30
C ASP A 389 -1.36 -9.97 -7.50
N MET A 390 -2.22 -8.95 -7.30
CA MET A 390 -1.89 -7.69 -6.64
C MET A 390 -1.49 -7.84 -5.16
N ILE A 391 -1.63 -9.03 -4.60
CA ILE A 391 -1.28 -9.36 -3.22
C ILE A 391 -0.07 -10.30 -3.18
N GLN A 392 -0.17 -11.46 -3.83
CA GLN A 392 0.90 -12.47 -3.79
C GLN A 392 2.15 -12.05 -4.55
N GLU A 393 1.98 -11.27 -5.63
CA GLU A 393 3.07 -10.76 -6.45
C GLU A 393 3.34 -9.25 -6.23
N ALA A 394 2.82 -8.66 -5.16
CA ALA A 394 2.90 -7.21 -4.90
C ALA A 394 4.34 -6.66 -4.94
N GLU A 395 5.32 -7.39 -4.38
CA GLU A 395 6.74 -7.02 -4.41
C GLU A 395 7.27 -7.06 -5.84
N ARG A 396 6.99 -8.11 -6.59
CA ARG A 396 7.39 -8.25 -7.99
C ARG A 396 6.80 -7.14 -8.87
N ILE A 397 5.55 -6.76 -8.64
CA ILE A 397 4.88 -5.65 -9.35
C ILE A 397 5.59 -4.33 -9.07
N ARG A 398 5.89 -4.02 -7.79
CA ARG A 398 6.65 -2.85 -7.40
C ARG A 398 8.03 -2.83 -8.06
N ASP A 399 8.74 -3.95 -7.98
CA ASP A 399 10.09 -4.11 -8.54
C ASP A 399 10.11 -3.88 -10.04
N TYR A 400 9.12 -4.41 -10.77
CA TYR A 400 9.02 -4.19 -12.20
C TYR A 400 8.80 -2.71 -12.55
N GLY A 401 7.97 -2.01 -11.80
CA GLY A 401 7.78 -0.57 -11.99
C GLY A 401 9.07 0.25 -11.75
N MET A 402 9.86 -0.10 -10.73
CA MET A 402 11.18 0.50 -10.49
C MET A 402 12.17 0.13 -11.61
N TYR A 403 12.19 -1.13 -12.03
CA TYR A 403 13.02 -1.62 -13.13
C TYR A 403 12.80 -0.83 -14.43
N VAL A 404 11.53 -0.60 -14.78
CA VAL A 404 11.17 0.22 -15.94
C VAL A 404 11.60 1.67 -15.77
N ALA A 405 11.37 2.27 -14.59
CA ALA A 405 11.72 3.66 -14.34
C ALA A 405 13.23 3.90 -14.47
N TYR A 406 14.06 3.04 -13.87
CA TYR A 406 15.52 3.09 -14.01
C TYR A 406 15.96 2.91 -15.46
N SER A 407 15.35 1.95 -16.18
CA SER A 407 15.72 1.66 -17.57
C SER A 407 15.44 2.84 -18.49
N ASN A 408 14.24 3.42 -18.40
CA ASN A 408 13.88 4.59 -19.19
C ASN A 408 14.74 5.79 -18.84
N TRP A 409 15.00 6.03 -17.54
CA TRP A 409 15.82 7.15 -17.11
C TRP A 409 17.28 7.03 -17.56
N SER A 410 17.87 5.83 -17.44
CA SER A 410 19.23 5.57 -17.93
C SER A 410 19.34 5.81 -19.43
N TYR A 411 18.37 5.34 -20.22
CA TYR A 411 18.36 5.58 -21.66
C TYR A 411 18.22 7.07 -21.99
N LEU A 412 17.31 7.80 -21.34
CA LEU A 412 17.15 9.25 -21.53
C LEU A 412 18.45 10.02 -21.29
N LYS A 413 19.16 9.69 -20.21
CA LYS A 413 20.39 10.38 -19.78
C LYS A 413 21.60 10.07 -20.65
N ASN A 414 21.73 8.82 -21.16
CA ASN A 414 22.99 8.35 -21.74
C ASN A 414 22.92 8.14 -23.26
N HIS A 415 21.74 7.78 -23.81
CA HIS A 415 21.66 7.29 -25.20
C HIS A 415 20.68 8.06 -26.09
N SER A 416 19.58 8.60 -25.53
CA SER A 416 18.51 9.20 -26.33
C SER A 416 18.96 10.46 -27.07
N GLU A 417 18.21 10.83 -28.09
CA GLU A 417 18.37 12.13 -28.76
C GLU A 417 18.12 13.33 -27.83
N TYR A 418 17.43 13.11 -26.69
CA TYR A 418 17.09 14.11 -25.67
C TYR A 418 18.16 14.28 -24.58
N LYS A 419 19.25 13.51 -24.59
CA LYS A 419 20.25 13.47 -23.50
C LYS A 419 20.79 14.84 -23.11
N ASP A 420 20.96 15.75 -24.06
CA ASP A 420 21.45 17.11 -23.78
C ASP A 420 20.41 17.95 -23.03
N GLU A 421 19.10 17.73 -23.28
CA GLU A 421 18.01 18.38 -22.54
C GLU A 421 17.92 17.88 -21.09
N TYR A 422 18.35 16.64 -20.84
CA TYR A 422 18.35 16.01 -19.53
C TYR A 422 19.69 16.11 -18.80
N ALA A 423 20.69 16.77 -19.38
CA ALA A 423 22.04 16.83 -18.78
C ALA A 423 22.02 17.27 -17.31
N ASN A 424 21.24 18.29 -16.99
CA ASN A 424 21.11 18.87 -15.65
C ASN A 424 19.95 18.28 -14.82
N GLU A 425 19.18 17.32 -15.37
CA GLU A 425 18.09 16.70 -14.64
C GLU A 425 18.63 15.57 -13.74
N GLU A 426 18.32 15.64 -12.45
CA GLU A 426 18.58 14.57 -11.47
C GLU A 426 17.33 13.69 -11.31
N PHE A 427 17.51 12.37 -11.22
CA PHE A 427 16.44 11.44 -10.83
C PHE A 427 16.20 11.60 -9.33
N ALA A 428 15.32 12.53 -8.96
CA ALA A 428 15.26 13.06 -7.61
C ALA A 428 14.43 12.20 -6.65
N TRP A 429 13.48 11.45 -7.17
CA TRP A 429 12.64 10.57 -6.37
C TRP A 429 11.98 9.50 -7.22
N LEU A 430 11.92 8.29 -6.67
CA LEU A 430 11.17 7.13 -7.16
C LEU A 430 10.39 6.56 -5.98
N SER A 431 9.12 6.21 -6.19
CA SER A 431 8.33 5.58 -5.14
C SER A 431 8.76 4.13 -4.95
N TYR A 432 9.12 3.75 -3.75
CA TYR A 432 9.24 2.34 -3.36
C TYR A 432 7.89 1.74 -2.93
N CYS A 433 6.82 2.56 -2.94
CA CYS A 433 5.46 2.16 -2.63
C CYS A 433 4.59 2.18 -3.89
N ALA A 434 4.04 1.03 -4.26
CA ALA A 434 3.13 0.94 -5.39
C ALA A 434 1.79 1.61 -5.11
N GLY A 435 1.38 2.54 -5.96
CA GLY A 435 0.05 3.14 -5.94
C GLY A 435 -0.98 2.21 -6.56
N LYS A 436 -1.50 1.27 -5.79
CA LYS A 436 -2.50 0.29 -6.23
C LYS A 436 -3.86 0.94 -6.47
N ARG A 437 -4.54 0.56 -7.56
CA ARG A 437 -5.90 0.98 -7.88
C ARG A 437 -6.93 -0.06 -7.51
N GLU A 438 -6.60 -1.32 -7.71
CA GLU A 438 -7.45 -2.46 -7.46
C GLU A 438 -6.66 -3.58 -6.77
N SER A 439 -7.36 -4.42 -6.06
CA SER A 439 -6.97 -5.72 -5.56
C SER A 439 -8.24 -6.49 -5.19
N ARG A 440 -8.31 -7.12 -4.02
CA ARG A 440 -9.51 -7.83 -3.56
C ARG A 440 -10.66 -6.86 -3.26
N ARG A 441 -11.86 -7.20 -3.68
CA ARG A 441 -13.13 -6.53 -3.37
C ARG A 441 -13.99 -7.46 -2.52
N LEU A 442 -14.49 -6.98 -1.40
CA LEU A 442 -15.35 -7.74 -0.48
C LEU A 442 -16.79 -7.79 -1.01
N LYS A 443 -17.50 -8.86 -0.72
CA LYS A 443 -18.92 -9.00 -1.06
C LYS A 443 -19.79 -8.41 0.06
N GLY A 444 -20.58 -7.41 -0.30
CA GLY A 444 -21.66 -6.85 0.53
C GLY A 444 -22.99 -7.55 0.27
N GLU A 445 -24.06 -7.02 0.83
CA GLU A 445 -25.42 -7.48 0.55
C GLU A 445 -25.91 -7.09 -0.85
N PHE A 446 -25.26 -6.13 -1.49
CA PHE A 446 -25.47 -5.70 -2.86
C PHE A 446 -24.12 -5.51 -3.56
N VAL A 447 -24.02 -5.90 -4.83
CA VAL A 447 -22.86 -5.64 -5.68
C VAL A 447 -23.27 -4.58 -6.71
N LEU A 448 -22.65 -3.41 -6.66
CA LEU A 448 -22.86 -2.36 -7.66
C LEU A 448 -22.18 -2.78 -8.97
N THR A 449 -22.90 -2.64 -10.09
CA THR A 449 -22.46 -3.08 -11.42
C THR A 449 -22.41 -1.92 -12.43
N GLU A 450 -21.74 -2.15 -13.58
CA GLU A 450 -21.76 -1.23 -14.71
C GLU A 450 -23.18 -0.91 -15.18
N ASN A 451 -24.09 -1.93 -15.16
CA ASN A 451 -25.48 -1.75 -15.59
C ASN A 451 -26.22 -0.73 -14.71
N ASP A 452 -26.07 -0.85 -13.37
CA ASP A 452 -26.69 0.09 -12.43
C ASP A 452 -26.27 1.53 -12.71
N LEU A 453 -24.99 1.72 -13.02
CA LEU A 453 -24.40 3.02 -13.31
C LEU A 453 -24.89 3.59 -14.65
N ARG A 454 -24.89 2.77 -15.73
CA ARG A 454 -25.30 3.20 -17.07
C ARG A 454 -26.79 3.47 -17.18
N ASP A 455 -27.59 2.58 -16.59
CA ASP A 455 -29.05 2.69 -16.59
C ASP A 455 -29.56 3.68 -15.54
N PHE A 456 -28.65 4.20 -14.71
CA PHE A 456 -28.92 5.15 -13.63
C PHE A 456 -30.01 4.65 -12.67
N VAL A 457 -29.89 3.38 -12.23
CA VAL A 457 -30.85 2.72 -11.34
C VAL A 457 -30.68 3.23 -9.91
N ILE A 458 -31.62 4.08 -9.46
CA ILE A 458 -31.58 4.68 -8.12
C ILE A 458 -32.19 3.74 -7.09
N TYR A 459 -31.39 3.37 -6.09
CA TYR A 459 -31.82 2.57 -4.95
C TYR A 459 -32.20 3.45 -3.75
N PRO A 460 -33.19 3.03 -2.93
CA PRO A 460 -33.65 3.83 -1.78
C PRO A 460 -32.57 4.08 -0.72
N ASP A 461 -31.53 3.25 -0.70
CA ASP A 461 -30.38 3.33 0.21
C ASP A 461 -29.16 4.02 -0.40
N GLY A 462 -29.34 4.81 -1.45
CA GLY A 462 -28.27 5.62 -2.02
C GLY A 462 -27.68 6.58 -0.98
N CYS A 463 -26.36 6.58 -0.83
CA CYS A 463 -25.68 7.35 0.22
C CYS A 463 -24.54 8.24 -0.32
N VAL A 464 -23.49 7.67 -0.87
CA VAL A 464 -22.33 8.41 -1.37
C VAL A 464 -22.43 8.59 -2.88
N SER A 465 -22.24 9.82 -3.38
CA SER A 465 -22.23 10.04 -4.82
C SER A 465 -20.88 9.70 -5.44
N THR A 466 -20.93 8.94 -6.55
CA THR A 466 -19.75 8.82 -7.43
C THR A 466 -19.36 10.19 -7.97
N SER A 467 -18.10 10.40 -8.25
CA SER A 467 -17.59 11.68 -8.72
C SER A 467 -16.59 11.55 -9.87
N TRP A 468 -16.60 10.39 -10.51
CA TRP A 468 -15.65 10.01 -11.55
C TRP A 468 -16.36 9.23 -12.66
N TYR A 469 -15.67 9.01 -13.77
CA TYR A 469 -16.08 8.13 -14.87
C TYR A 469 -16.01 6.65 -14.44
N ILE A 470 -16.62 5.73 -15.19
CA ILE A 470 -16.10 4.36 -15.23
C ILE A 470 -14.74 4.48 -15.93
N ASP A 471 -13.69 4.37 -15.15
CA ASP A 471 -12.31 4.57 -15.56
C ASP A 471 -11.63 3.21 -15.56
N ASP A 472 -11.80 2.49 -16.67
CA ASP A 472 -11.19 1.18 -16.90
C ASP A 472 -9.83 1.39 -17.58
N HIS A 473 -8.84 0.60 -17.18
CA HIS A 473 -7.49 0.67 -17.72
C HIS A 473 -7.12 -0.64 -18.40
N GLU A 474 -6.52 -0.54 -19.57
CA GLU A 474 -5.94 -1.68 -20.29
C GLU A 474 -4.47 -1.40 -20.61
N PRO A 475 -3.66 -2.46 -20.83
CA PRO A 475 -2.32 -2.27 -21.37
C PRO A 475 -2.34 -1.49 -22.67
N ASP A 476 -1.47 -0.49 -22.82
CA ASP A 476 -1.29 0.23 -24.07
C ASP A 476 -0.94 -0.77 -25.19
N PRO A 477 -1.69 -0.79 -26.32
CA PRO A 477 -1.50 -1.81 -27.37
C PRO A 477 -0.12 -1.78 -28.03
N GLU A 478 0.50 -0.61 -28.21
CA GLU A 478 1.83 -0.53 -28.80
C GLU A 478 2.91 -0.97 -27.81
N ASN A 479 2.75 -0.62 -26.54
CA ASN A 479 3.63 -1.08 -25.48
C ASN A 479 3.53 -2.61 -25.31
N ALA A 480 2.31 -3.17 -25.32
CA ALA A 480 2.07 -4.61 -25.21
C ALA A 480 2.60 -5.44 -26.40
N LYS A 481 2.73 -4.85 -27.60
CA LYS A 481 3.39 -5.52 -28.75
C LYS A 481 4.90 -5.60 -28.58
N ARG A 482 5.50 -4.65 -27.87
CA ARG A 482 6.96 -4.50 -27.75
C ARG A 482 7.53 -5.17 -26.51
N PHE A 483 6.77 -5.23 -25.44
CA PHE A 483 7.20 -5.76 -24.14
C PHE A 483 6.34 -6.94 -23.72
N LYS A 484 7.00 -8.01 -23.27
CA LYS A 484 6.32 -9.19 -22.73
C LYS A 484 5.44 -8.82 -21.52
N GLU A 485 5.93 -7.94 -20.66
CA GLU A 485 5.20 -7.32 -19.56
C GLU A 485 5.04 -5.82 -19.92
N PRO A 486 3.85 -5.41 -20.38
CA PRO A 486 3.60 -4.01 -20.67
C PRO A 486 3.64 -3.16 -19.39
N TRP A 487 4.10 -1.94 -19.54
CA TRP A 487 4.29 -1.00 -18.43
C TRP A 487 3.65 0.38 -18.67
N LEU A 488 3.01 0.54 -19.81
CA LEU A 488 2.12 1.66 -20.09
C LEU A 488 0.70 1.16 -20.19
N SER A 489 -0.23 2.00 -19.76
CA SER A 489 -1.67 1.77 -19.89
C SER A 489 -2.37 2.90 -20.60
N CYS A 490 -3.55 2.59 -21.09
CA CYS A 490 -4.52 3.54 -21.58
C CYS A 490 -5.83 3.41 -20.81
N GLY A 491 -6.52 4.55 -20.62
CA GLY A 491 -7.80 4.60 -19.91
C GLY A 491 -8.98 4.58 -20.88
N LYS A 492 -9.93 3.67 -20.67
CA LYS A 492 -11.24 3.67 -21.31
C LYS A 492 -12.23 4.39 -20.40
N LEU A 493 -12.55 5.63 -20.74
CA LEU A 493 -13.41 6.47 -19.92
C LEU A 493 -14.86 6.42 -20.39
N THR A 494 -15.77 5.90 -19.56
CA THR A 494 -17.22 6.03 -19.79
C THR A 494 -17.77 7.13 -18.89
N PRO A 495 -18.25 8.26 -19.47
CA PRO A 495 -18.85 9.35 -18.69
C PRO A 495 -20.09 8.90 -17.95
N LEU A 496 -20.24 9.37 -16.71
CA LEU A 496 -21.40 9.14 -15.86
C LEU A 496 -21.87 10.45 -15.24
N ASP A 497 -23.18 10.54 -14.96
CA ASP A 497 -23.72 11.48 -13.98
C ASP A 497 -23.38 11.03 -12.55
N PHE A 498 -23.54 11.92 -11.57
CA PHE A 498 -23.30 11.61 -10.17
C PHE A 498 -24.30 10.56 -9.69
N TYR A 499 -23.81 9.35 -9.42
CA TYR A 499 -24.62 8.21 -9.06
C TYR A 499 -24.52 7.92 -7.55
N PRO A 500 -25.65 7.73 -6.83
CA PRO A 500 -25.64 7.40 -5.41
C PRO A 500 -25.34 5.91 -5.19
N ILE A 501 -24.16 5.63 -4.63
CA ILE A 501 -23.75 4.27 -4.25
C ILE A 501 -24.71 3.75 -3.17
N PRO A 502 -25.26 2.54 -3.32
CA PRO A 502 -26.13 1.94 -2.29
C PRO A 502 -25.36 1.64 -0.99
N PHE A 503 -25.96 1.94 0.16
CA PHE A 503 -25.36 1.67 1.47
C PHE A 503 -25.03 0.18 1.67
N ARG A 504 -25.81 -0.72 1.05
CA ARG A 504 -25.55 -2.17 1.05
C ARG A 504 -24.23 -2.59 0.41
N CYS A 505 -23.55 -1.70 -0.31
CA CYS A 505 -22.18 -1.91 -0.79
C CYS A 505 -21.11 -1.63 0.28
N LEU A 506 -21.48 -1.01 1.42
CA LEU A 506 -20.55 -0.54 2.44
C LEU A 506 -20.52 -1.40 3.71
N TYR A 507 -21.22 -2.53 3.74
CA TYR A 507 -21.12 -3.50 4.82
C TYR A 507 -21.04 -4.94 4.28
N ASN A 508 -20.37 -5.80 5.04
CA ASN A 508 -20.11 -7.17 4.62
C ASN A 508 -21.35 -8.07 4.79
N LYS A 509 -21.55 -9.04 3.89
CA LYS A 509 -22.67 -9.98 3.94
C LYS A 509 -22.42 -11.14 4.89
N ASP A 510 -21.16 -11.53 5.11
CA ASP A 510 -20.74 -12.72 5.86
C ASP A 510 -20.38 -12.34 7.31
N ILE A 511 -19.65 -11.24 7.51
CA ILE A 511 -19.23 -10.75 8.82
C ILE A 511 -20.19 -9.65 9.28
N ILE A 512 -21.07 -10.00 10.22
CA ILE A 512 -22.28 -9.22 10.53
C ILE A 512 -22.04 -7.89 11.26
N ASN A 513 -20.84 -7.68 11.82
CA ASN A 513 -20.44 -6.44 12.47
C ASN A 513 -19.29 -5.72 11.76
N MET A 514 -19.11 -5.97 10.46
CA MET A 514 -18.05 -5.36 9.67
C MET A 514 -18.60 -4.47 8.54
N PHE A 515 -18.14 -3.23 8.52
CA PHE A 515 -18.26 -2.29 7.40
C PHE A 515 -17.06 -2.39 6.46
N MET A 516 -17.16 -1.72 5.31
CA MET A 516 -16.11 -1.57 4.31
C MET A 516 -16.14 -0.15 3.75
N ALA A 517 -14.98 0.47 3.56
CA ALA A 517 -14.88 1.76 2.87
C ALA A 517 -13.54 1.86 2.13
N GLY A 518 -13.57 2.44 0.95
CA GLY A 518 -12.42 2.52 0.05
C GLY A 518 -12.61 1.67 -1.19
N ARG A 519 -11.51 1.33 -1.89
CA ARG A 519 -11.58 0.58 -3.15
C ARG A 519 -11.98 -0.90 -3.01
N ASN A 520 -12.09 -1.41 -1.79
CA ASN A 520 -12.44 -2.79 -1.47
C ASN A 520 -13.92 -3.03 -1.14
N ILE A 521 -14.79 -2.04 -1.41
CA ILE A 521 -16.25 -2.17 -1.23
C ILE A 521 -16.88 -3.13 -2.25
N SER A 522 -18.17 -3.42 -2.09
CA SER A 522 -18.88 -4.42 -2.89
C SER A 522 -19.32 -3.87 -4.24
N VAL A 523 -18.46 -4.04 -5.24
CA VAL A 523 -18.65 -3.58 -6.62
C VAL A 523 -18.05 -4.58 -7.61
N SER A 524 -18.54 -4.59 -8.86
CA SER A 524 -17.87 -5.27 -9.97
C SER A 524 -16.56 -4.57 -10.33
N HIS A 525 -15.68 -5.24 -11.09
CA HIS A 525 -14.46 -4.63 -11.61
C HIS A 525 -14.74 -3.31 -12.36
N LEU A 526 -15.76 -3.31 -13.23
CA LEU A 526 -16.10 -2.14 -14.03
C LEU A 526 -16.68 -1.00 -13.17
N ALA A 527 -17.56 -1.32 -12.22
CA ALA A 527 -18.09 -0.30 -11.31
C ALA A 527 -17.02 0.26 -10.37
N LEU A 528 -15.96 -0.50 -10.06
CA LEU A 528 -14.83 -0.02 -9.29
C LEU A 528 -14.20 1.24 -9.91
N GLY A 529 -14.15 1.33 -11.22
CA GLY A 529 -13.57 2.47 -11.95
C GLY A 529 -14.07 3.82 -11.48
N THR A 530 -15.34 3.95 -11.07
CA THR A 530 -15.92 5.21 -10.61
C THR A 530 -15.88 5.43 -9.09
N VAL A 531 -15.83 4.35 -8.28
CA VAL A 531 -15.91 4.46 -6.81
C VAL A 531 -14.55 4.59 -6.13
N ARG A 532 -13.47 4.09 -6.76
CA ARG A 532 -12.11 4.00 -6.18
C ARG A 532 -11.37 5.32 -5.98
N VAL A 533 -11.85 6.43 -6.55
CA VAL A 533 -11.16 7.71 -6.40
C VAL A 533 -11.25 8.21 -4.97
N MET A 534 -10.14 8.74 -4.46
CA MET A 534 -9.96 8.95 -3.01
C MET A 534 -10.98 9.90 -2.38
N ARG A 535 -11.54 10.87 -3.11
CA ARG A 535 -12.61 11.73 -2.57
C ARG A 535 -13.92 10.99 -2.40
N THR A 536 -14.27 10.08 -3.30
CA THR A 536 -15.41 9.18 -3.12
C THR A 536 -15.17 8.26 -1.93
N CYS A 537 -13.99 7.62 -1.85
CA CYS A 537 -13.62 6.79 -0.71
C CYS A 537 -13.65 7.54 0.64
N ALA A 538 -13.30 8.83 0.67
CA ALA A 538 -13.41 9.65 1.87
C ALA A 538 -14.87 9.83 2.33
N MET A 539 -15.79 10.10 1.38
CA MET A 539 -17.21 10.19 1.69
C MET A 539 -17.80 8.83 2.12
N GLU A 540 -17.34 7.71 1.53
CA GLU A 540 -17.69 6.35 2.01
C GLU A 540 -17.30 6.16 3.46
N GLY A 541 -16.05 6.52 3.82
CA GLY A 541 -15.57 6.47 5.20
C GLY A 541 -16.40 7.33 6.14
N GLU A 542 -16.76 8.56 5.73
CA GLU A 542 -17.60 9.46 6.53
C GLU A 542 -18.96 8.83 6.83
N VAL A 543 -19.62 8.22 5.83
CA VAL A 543 -20.90 7.50 6.00
C VAL A 543 -20.76 6.28 6.88
N VAL A 544 -19.71 5.48 6.70
CA VAL A 544 -19.42 4.30 7.53
C VAL A 544 -19.21 4.69 9.00
N GLY A 545 -18.45 5.77 9.27
CA GLY A 545 -18.29 6.29 10.62
C GLY A 545 -19.59 6.74 11.28
N MET A 546 -20.47 7.41 10.52
CA MET A 546 -21.83 7.78 10.99
C MET A 546 -22.66 6.52 11.30
N ALA A 547 -22.64 5.52 10.42
CA ALA A 547 -23.39 4.28 10.59
C ALA A 547 -22.88 3.46 11.78
N ALA A 548 -21.55 3.38 11.97
CA ALA A 548 -20.95 2.70 13.11
C ALA A 548 -21.36 3.33 14.45
N ASN A 549 -21.41 4.67 14.52
CA ASN A 549 -21.94 5.35 15.72
C ASN A 549 -23.44 5.03 15.95
N LEU A 550 -24.25 4.99 14.90
CA LEU A 550 -25.65 4.59 15.02
C LEU A 550 -25.80 3.14 15.52
N CYS A 551 -24.97 2.22 15.06
CA CYS A 551 -24.93 0.84 15.56
C CYS A 551 -24.68 0.82 17.08
N ARG A 552 -23.72 1.62 17.58
CA ARG A 552 -23.46 1.76 19.02
C ARG A 552 -24.65 2.33 19.77
N GLU A 553 -25.25 3.43 19.29
CA GLU A 553 -26.36 4.09 19.97
C GLU A 553 -27.63 3.24 20.04
N LEU A 554 -27.88 2.46 18.99
CA LEU A 554 -29.09 1.66 18.85
C LEU A 554 -28.91 0.20 19.29
N GLY A 555 -27.67 -0.23 19.57
CA GLY A 555 -27.35 -1.62 19.90
C GLY A 555 -27.67 -2.59 18.77
N CYS A 556 -27.41 -2.18 17.51
CA CYS A 556 -27.77 -2.93 16.32
C CYS A 556 -26.56 -3.20 15.39
N ARG A 557 -26.75 -3.95 14.32
CA ARG A 557 -25.74 -4.35 13.35
C ARG A 557 -25.79 -3.46 12.10
N PRO A 558 -24.73 -3.44 11.26
CA PRO A 558 -24.72 -2.70 9.98
C PRO A 558 -25.95 -2.91 9.09
N ARG A 559 -26.40 -4.16 8.94
CA ARG A 559 -27.60 -4.51 8.17
C ARG A 559 -28.89 -3.91 8.74
N ASP A 560 -28.98 -3.75 10.05
CA ASP A 560 -30.17 -3.20 10.71
C ASP A 560 -30.30 -1.69 10.45
N ILE A 561 -29.18 -1.00 10.26
CA ILE A 561 -29.18 0.41 9.81
C ILE A 561 -29.91 0.53 8.46
N TYR A 562 -29.61 -0.36 7.50
CA TYR A 562 -30.32 -0.38 6.22
C TYR A 562 -31.81 -0.70 6.39
N LYS A 563 -32.15 -1.72 7.18
CA LYS A 563 -33.51 -2.25 7.28
C LYS A 563 -34.46 -1.36 8.08
N ASP A 564 -33.98 -0.82 9.21
CA ASP A 564 -34.84 -0.26 10.23
C ASP A 564 -34.50 1.20 10.60
N HIS A 565 -33.32 1.71 10.21
CA HIS A 565 -32.80 2.99 10.71
C HIS A 565 -32.14 3.85 9.65
N PHE A 566 -32.36 3.57 8.36
CA PHE A 566 -31.70 4.31 7.28
C PHE A 566 -32.09 5.80 7.26
N ASP A 567 -33.30 6.14 7.69
CA ASP A 567 -33.77 7.50 7.89
C ASP A 567 -32.85 8.31 8.83
N LYS A 568 -32.39 7.69 9.93
CA LYS A 568 -31.45 8.33 10.88
C LYS A 568 -30.08 8.56 10.24
N LEU A 569 -29.61 7.61 9.45
CA LEU A 569 -28.36 7.79 8.70
C LEU A 569 -28.49 8.92 7.68
N GLN A 570 -29.63 9.02 6.98
CA GLN A 570 -29.91 10.11 6.06
C GLN A 570 -29.90 11.48 6.76
N GLU A 571 -30.43 11.58 7.99
CA GLU A 571 -30.37 12.82 8.78
C GLU A 571 -28.92 13.19 9.12
N LEU A 572 -28.07 12.23 9.51
CA LEU A 572 -26.65 12.47 9.76
C LEU A 572 -25.92 12.89 8.47
N MET A 573 -26.15 12.22 7.36
CA MET A 573 -25.55 12.57 6.06
C MET A 573 -25.98 13.98 5.59
N LYS A 574 -27.23 14.40 5.84
CA LYS A 574 -27.69 15.77 5.54
C LYS A 574 -26.99 16.81 6.42
N LYS A 575 -26.74 16.48 7.67
CA LYS A 575 -26.06 17.37 8.62
C LYS A 575 -24.55 17.45 8.35
N GLY A 576 -23.92 16.29 8.07
CA GLY A 576 -22.46 16.13 7.99
C GLY A 576 -21.80 16.20 9.37
N VAL A 577 -20.51 15.87 9.41
CA VAL A 577 -19.65 15.95 10.61
C VAL A 577 -18.43 16.86 10.40
N GLY A 578 -18.15 17.26 9.17
CA GLY A 578 -17.07 18.19 8.82
C GLY A 578 -17.47 19.66 8.99
N ASP A 579 -16.49 20.55 9.06
CA ASP A 579 -16.68 21.98 9.15
C ASP A 579 -17.04 22.58 7.76
N PRO A 580 -18.28 23.06 7.55
CA PRO A 580 -18.70 23.63 6.26
C PRO A 580 -18.04 24.99 5.95
N THR A 581 -17.35 25.60 6.93
CA THR A 581 -16.66 26.88 6.74
C THR A 581 -15.23 26.70 6.21
N MET A 582 -14.69 25.48 6.25
CA MET A 582 -13.36 25.19 5.71
C MET A 582 -13.33 25.36 4.20
N PRO A 583 -12.37 26.11 3.66
CA PRO A 583 -12.30 26.36 2.23
C PRO A 583 -11.97 25.07 1.47
N TYR A 584 -12.66 24.86 0.37
CA TYR A 584 -12.26 23.84 -0.61
C TYR A 584 -11.03 24.33 -1.38
N LEU A 585 -9.85 23.92 -0.92
CA LEU A 585 -8.56 24.44 -1.41
C LEU A 585 -8.15 23.86 -2.77
N GLN A 586 -8.71 22.73 -3.16
CA GLN A 586 -8.42 22.11 -4.44
C GLN A 586 -9.59 22.21 -5.40
N THR A 587 -9.51 23.10 -6.39
CA THR A 587 -10.40 23.02 -7.55
C THR A 587 -9.93 21.84 -8.42
N TYR A 588 -10.79 20.84 -8.58
CA TYR A 588 -10.55 19.70 -9.44
C TYR A 588 -11.26 19.89 -10.78
N THR A 589 -10.52 19.76 -11.88
CA THR A 589 -11.10 19.55 -13.20
C THR A 589 -11.18 18.05 -13.46
N LEU A 590 -12.34 17.54 -13.87
CA LEU A 590 -12.58 16.12 -14.19
C LEU A 590 -11.64 15.56 -15.25
N ILE A 591 -11.02 16.44 -16.02
CA ILE A 591 -10.08 16.08 -17.07
C ILE A 591 -8.83 16.90 -16.83
N ASP A 592 -7.73 16.25 -16.44
CA ASP A 592 -6.42 16.82 -16.68
C ASP A 592 -6.15 16.69 -18.19
N THR A 593 -6.48 17.73 -18.93
CA THR A 593 -6.30 17.77 -20.39
C THR A 593 -4.84 17.73 -20.82
N THR A 594 -3.90 17.73 -19.88
CA THR A 594 -2.47 17.53 -20.16
C THR A 594 -2.06 16.06 -20.13
N ALA A 595 -2.92 15.15 -19.68
CA ALA A 595 -2.71 13.73 -19.88
C ALA A 595 -2.87 13.43 -21.38
N VAL A 596 -1.83 12.91 -21.99
CA VAL A 596 -1.85 12.44 -23.37
C VAL A 596 -3.00 11.43 -23.48
N ARG A 597 -4.05 11.81 -24.20
CA ARG A 597 -5.08 10.86 -24.62
C ARG A 597 -4.43 10.01 -25.70
N HIS A 598 -4.20 8.76 -25.43
CA HIS A 598 -4.05 7.80 -26.50
C HIS A 598 -5.47 7.60 -27.08
N GLU A 599 -5.78 8.28 -28.18
CA GLU A 599 -7.10 8.20 -28.84
C GLU A 599 -7.36 6.83 -29.49
N ASP A 600 -6.39 5.91 -29.44
CA ASP A 600 -6.39 4.62 -30.13
C ASP A 600 -6.51 3.41 -29.18
N CYS A 601 -6.98 3.58 -27.93
CA CYS A 601 -7.27 2.45 -27.02
C CYS A 601 -8.60 1.77 -27.33
#